data_55c77ef0cec14f65e64b2ce9e854981b
#
_entry.id   55c77ef0cec14f65e64b2ce9e854981b
#
_cell.length_a   1.000
_cell.length_b   1.000
_cell.length_c   1.000
_cell.angle_alpha   90.00
_cell.angle_beta   90.00
_cell.angle_gamma   90.00
#
_symmetry.space_group_name_H-M   'P 1'
#
loop_
_entity.id
_entity.type
_entity.pdbx_description
1 polymer ?
#
loop_
_entity_poly.entity_id
_entity_poly.type
_entity_poly.pdbx_seq_one_letter_code
_entity_poly.pdbx_strand_id
1 'polypeptide(L)'
;VRYFNKFAPFSKHFYKQDACATFLAKKAQKNMDKNLAIARILDANLDRAREGLRVVEEWCRLGLENSDCTDKCKQMRQEIAHWHTSDLRKARDTINDPGTDLSHPQEAIRENIEQLLQANLCRVQEALRVLEEYGKLYDPNMGNAFKKIRYQVYILESELLQSYRYKKLINASLYLVTSSTKNLLKTVESALQGGLTLVQYRKKDVDDIIRLEMAQKLSELCHKYDALFIVNDRADIALEVNADGVHLGQQDIPISLARRILGPNKIIGRSTTNPQEMAKAIAEKADYIGVGPVYATPTKPDKQAAGLDYVKYAAQHSPIPWFAIGGI
;
A
#
# COMPACT_ATOMS: atom_id res chain seq x y z
N VAL A 1 90.99 -6.17 -43.23
CA VAL A 1 90.80 -6.62 -41.87
C VAL A 1 89.41 -6.23 -41.44
N ARG A 2 88.60 -7.28 -41.16
CA ARG A 2 87.17 -7.17 -40.79
C ARG A 2 87.06 -6.98 -39.28
N TYR A 3 86.17 -6.07 -38.83
CA TYR A 3 85.62 -6.08 -37.50
C TYR A 3 84.11 -6.22 -37.57
N PHE A 4 83.59 -7.32 -36.99
CA PHE A 4 82.19 -7.58 -36.73
C PHE A 4 81.80 -6.89 -35.42
N ASN A 5 80.82 -6.03 -35.48
CA ASN A 5 80.12 -5.54 -34.28
C ASN A 5 78.91 -6.37 -34.05
N LYS A 6 78.85 -7.16 -32.94
CA LYS A 6 77.65 -7.78 -32.37
C LYS A 6 77.00 -6.76 -31.45
N PHE A 7 75.90 -6.25 -31.80
CA PHE A 7 74.92 -5.64 -30.83
C PHE A 7 73.78 -6.61 -30.61
N ALA A 8 73.63 -7.06 -29.38
CA ALA A 8 72.58 -7.89 -28.89
C ALA A 8 71.24 -7.06 -28.70
N PRO A 9 70.04 -7.67 -28.77
CA PRO A 9 68.82 -6.92 -28.71
C PRO A 9 68.38 -6.73 -27.25
N PHE A 10 68.55 -5.53 -26.70
CA PHE A 10 68.14 -5.16 -25.33
C PHE A 10 66.75 -4.48 -25.24
N SER A 11 65.95 -4.46 -26.30
CA SER A 11 64.72 -3.62 -26.34
C SER A 11 63.36 -4.33 -26.14
N LYS A 12 63.31 -5.64 -26.15
CA LYS A 12 62.01 -6.35 -26.07
C LYS A 12 61.45 -6.57 -24.65
N HIS A 13 62.27 -6.46 -23.59
CA HIS A 13 61.83 -6.69 -22.21
C HIS A 13 61.22 -5.44 -21.58
N PHE A 14 61.72 -4.23 -21.90
CA PHE A 14 61.18 -2.97 -21.39
C PHE A 14 59.78 -2.69 -21.91
N TYR A 15 59.45 -2.90 -23.18
CA TYR A 15 58.14 -2.69 -23.77
C TYR A 15 57.03 -3.60 -23.20
N LYS A 16 57.36 -4.81 -22.74
CA LYS A 16 56.39 -5.70 -22.10
C LYS A 16 56.04 -5.31 -20.69
N GLN A 17 56.98 -4.72 -19.92
CA GLN A 17 56.71 -4.26 -18.56
C GLN A 17 55.85 -3.01 -18.56
N ASP A 18 56.06 -2.04 -19.45
CA ASP A 18 55.25 -0.83 -19.57
C ASP A 18 53.84 -1.13 -20.07
N ALA A 19 53.66 -2.04 -21.01
CA ALA A 19 52.34 -2.48 -21.48
C ALA A 19 51.51 -3.20 -20.38
N CYS A 20 52.19 -4.03 -19.56
CA CYS A 20 51.59 -4.70 -18.42
C CYS A 20 51.18 -3.70 -17.31
N ALA A 21 52.05 -2.75 -16.98
CA ALA A 21 51.81 -1.68 -16.02
C ALA A 21 50.63 -0.80 -16.46
N THR A 22 50.59 -0.40 -17.74
CA THR A 22 49.49 0.38 -18.34
C THR A 22 48.15 -0.40 -18.33
N PHE A 23 48.18 -1.70 -18.63
CA PHE A 23 46.98 -2.57 -18.56
C PHE A 23 46.44 -2.71 -17.13
N LEU A 24 47.35 -2.92 -16.15
CA LEU A 24 47.00 -3.02 -14.74
C LEU A 24 46.43 -1.69 -14.20
N ALA A 25 47.02 -0.55 -14.58
CA ALA A 25 46.54 0.78 -14.23
C ALA A 25 45.16 1.05 -14.82
N LYS A 26 44.90 0.73 -16.10
CA LYS A 26 43.56 0.84 -16.72
C LYS A 26 42.53 -0.07 -16.05
N LYS A 27 42.92 -1.28 -15.65
CA LYS A 27 42.03 -2.21 -14.94
C LYS A 27 41.70 -1.70 -13.52
N ALA A 28 42.69 -1.15 -12.81
CA ALA A 28 42.53 -0.53 -11.50
C ALA A 28 41.59 0.71 -11.58
N GLN A 29 41.84 1.60 -12.57
CA GLN A 29 40.96 2.75 -12.82
C GLN A 29 39.52 2.33 -13.11
N LYS A 30 39.32 1.36 -14.01
CA LYS A 30 37.96 0.85 -14.32
C LYS A 30 37.26 0.23 -13.11
N ASN A 31 37.99 -0.42 -12.21
CA ASN A 31 37.42 -0.95 -10.97
C ASN A 31 37.11 0.18 -9.98
N MET A 32 37.91 1.21 -9.89
CA MET A 32 37.71 2.39 -9.05
C MET A 32 36.44 3.15 -9.52
N ASP A 33 36.26 3.34 -10.84
CA ASP A 33 35.09 3.97 -11.43
C ASP A 33 33.78 3.18 -11.12
N LYS A 34 33.87 1.83 -11.18
CA LYS A 34 32.73 0.98 -10.82
C LYS A 34 32.37 1.07 -9.34
N ASN A 35 33.33 1.06 -8.44
CA ASN A 35 33.12 1.17 -7.00
C ASN A 35 32.52 2.53 -6.64
N LEU A 36 32.95 3.60 -7.30
CA LEU A 36 32.39 4.94 -7.14
C LEU A 36 30.93 4.99 -7.61
N ALA A 37 30.60 4.36 -8.76
CA ALA A 37 29.24 4.28 -9.25
C ALA A 37 28.33 3.50 -8.29
N ILE A 38 28.79 2.36 -7.74
CA ILE A 38 28.07 1.59 -6.74
C ILE A 38 27.82 2.44 -5.49
N ALA A 39 28.83 3.16 -4.99
CA ALA A 39 28.68 4.01 -3.82
C ALA A 39 27.65 5.14 -4.04
N ARG A 40 27.62 5.77 -5.22
CA ARG A 40 26.59 6.77 -5.60
C ARG A 40 25.18 6.18 -5.62
N ILE A 41 25.02 4.99 -6.20
CA ILE A 41 23.73 4.27 -6.23
C ILE A 41 23.25 3.97 -4.81
N LEU A 42 24.13 3.48 -3.94
CA LEU A 42 23.80 3.17 -2.56
C LEU A 42 23.44 4.45 -1.78
N ASP A 43 24.22 5.52 -1.87
CA ASP A 43 23.95 6.80 -1.21
C ASP A 43 22.58 7.36 -1.56
N ALA A 44 22.27 7.46 -2.85
CA ALA A 44 20.97 7.98 -3.32
C ALA A 44 19.78 7.16 -2.84
N ASN A 45 19.90 5.82 -2.84
CA ASN A 45 18.80 4.96 -2.42
C ASN A 45 18.64 4.84 -0.90
N LEU A 46 19.73 5.03 -0.12
CA LEU A 46 19.65 5.18 1.33
C LEU A 46 18.83 6.41 1.72
N ASP A 47 19.03 7.55 1.07
CA ASP A 47 18.25 8.75 1.31
C ASP A 47 16.78 8.56 0.86
N ARG A 48 16.53 8.08 -0.36
CA ARG A 48 15.17 7.83 -0.87
C ARG A 48 14.34 6.95 0.06
N ALA A 49 14.93 5.86 0.57
CA ALA A 49 14.26 4.96 1.50
C ALA A 49 13.94 5.66 2.84
N ARG A 50 14.88 6.45 3.38
CA ARG A 50 14.68 7.17 4.65
C ARG A 50 13.67 8.30 4.53
N GLU A 51 13.67 9.04 3.43
CA GLU A 51 12.74 10.13 3.16
C GLU A 51 11.32 9.61 2.97
N GLY A 52 11.12 8.56 2.17
CA GLY A 52 9.81 7.93 2.00
C GLY A 52 9.24 7.40 3.31
N LEU A 53 10.06 6.71 4.12
CA LEU A 53 9.63 6.27 5.46
C LEU A 53 9.33 7.45 6.39
N ARG A 54 10.01 8.61 6.25
CA ARG A 54 9.70 9.79 7.05
C ARG A 54 8.31 10.34 6.76
N VAL A 55 7.91 10.39 5.50
CA VAL A 55 6.55 10.82 5.12
C VAL A 55 5.50 9.89 5.74
N VAL A 56 5.73 8.58 5.67
CA VAL A 56 4.84 7.58 6.27
C VAL A 56 4.78 7.71 7.79
N GLU A 57 5.93 7.88 8.46
CA GLU A 57 6.03 8.08 9.93
C GLU A 57 5.19 9.26 10.42
N GLU A 58 5.24 10.41 9.71
CA GLU A 58 4.45 11.58 10.10
C GLU A 58 2.94 11.31 10.07
N TRP A 59 2.47 10.57 9.08
CA TRP A 59 1.06 10.17 9.03
C TRP A 59 0.69 9.17 10.12
N CYS A 60 1.54 8.17 10.38
CA CYS A 60 1.33 7.23 11.50
C CYS A 60 1.19 7.98 12.83
N ARG A 61 2.06 8.97 13.06
CA ARG A 61 2.15 9.72 14.31
C ARG A 61 1.00 10.71 14.50
N LEU A 62 0.74 11.54 13.50
CA LEU A 62 -0.15 12.70 13.62
C LEU A 62 -1.55 12.46 13.01
N GLY A 63 -1.66 11.64 11.97
CA GLY A 63 -2.92 11.33 11.30
C GLY A 63 -3.65 10.13 11.92
N LEU A 64 -2.92 9.03 12.17
CA LEU A 64 -3.49 7.82 12.74
C LEU A 64 -3.37 7.76 14.27
N GLU A 65 -2.47 8.54 14.89
CA GLU A 65 -2.12 8.45 16.32
C GLU A 65 -1.72 7.01 16.72
N ASN A 66 -1.06 6.30 15.78
CA ASN A 66 -0.67 4.91 15.93
C ASN A 66 0.80 4.82 16.33
N SER A 67 1.07 4.60 17.62
CA SER A 67 2.42 4.52 18.19
C SER A 67 3.21 3.33 17.65
N ASP A 68 2.58 2.18 17.40
CA ASP A 68 3.24 0.97 16.92
C ASP A 68 3.77 1.16 15.48
N CYS A 69 2.93 1.63 14.56
CA CYS A 69 3.37 1.95 13.19
C CYS A 69 4.43 3.06 13.17
N THR A 70 4.31 4.07 14.04
CA THR A 70 5.31 5.14 14.18
C THR A 70 6.66 4.59 14.60
N ASP A 71 6.69 3.71 15.60
CA ASP A 71 7.92 3.10 16.10
C ASP A 71 8.57 2.19 15.06
N LYS A 72 7.79 1.37 14.35
CA LYS A 72 8.27 0.56 13.22
C LYS A 72 8.95 1.40 12.14
N CYS A 73 8.34 2.52 11.72
CA CYS A 73 8.95 3.45 10.76
C CYS A 73 10.27 4.00 11.28
N LYS A 74 10.31 4.44 12.54
CA LYS A 74 11.49 5.02 13.18
C LYS A 74 12.63 4.01 13.29
N GLN A 75 12.34 2.77 13.69
CA GLN A 75 13.32 1.69 13.77
C GLN A 75 13.94 1.38 12.41
N MET A 76 13.12 1.20 11.38
CA MET A 76 13.61 0.98 10.01
C MET A 76 14.47 2.13 9.50
N ARG A 77 14.09 3.39 9.77
CA ARG A 77 14.88 4.57 9.39
C ARG A 77 16.24 4.61 10.11
N GLN A 78 16.29 4.21 11.37
CA GLN A 78 17.54 4.12 12.14
C GLN A 78 18.43 3.00 11.61
N GLU A 79 17.88 1.84 11.29
CA GLU A 79 18.61 0.72 10.70
C GLU A 79 19.19 1.09 9.33
N ILE A 80 18.44 1.76 8.46
CA ILE A 80 18.93 2.28 7.17
C ILE A 80 20.03 3.32 7.41
N ALA A 81 19.89 4.21 8.38
CA ALA A 81 20.88 5.25 8.70
C ALA A 81 22.23 4.67 9.14
N HIS A 82 22.23 3.52 9.81
CA HIS A 82 23.45 2.83 10.23
C HIS A 82 24.33 2.45 9.03
N TRP A 83 23.72 2.10 7.90
CA TRP A 83 24.44 1.77 6.67
C TRP A 83 24.94 2.99 5.88
N HIS A 84 24.52 4.20 6.23
CA HIS A 84 24.85 5.43 5.54
C HIS A 84 26.16 6.01 6.04
N THR A 85 27.26 5.37 5.68
CA THR A 85 28.64 5.73 6.10
C THR A 85 29.11 7.06 5.48
N SER A 86 30.17 7.64 6.07
CA SER A 86 30.79 8.86 5.54
C SER A 86 31.34 8.67 4.12
N ASP A 87 31.81 7.47 3.79
CA ASP A 87 32.41 7.19 2.47
C ASP A 87 31.34 7.09 1.38
N LEU A 88 30.15 6.53 1.67
CA LEU A 88 29.03 6.58 0.74
C LEU A 88 28.59 8.03 0.48
N ARG A 89 28.49 8.86 1.53
CA ARG A 89 28.09 10.27 1.39
C ARG A 89 29.10 11.10 0.58
N LYS A 90 30.40 10.82 0.68
CA LYS A 90 31.43 11.48 -0.13
C LYS A 90 31.34 11.15 -1.62
N ALA A 91 30.70 10.02 -1.97
CA ALA A 91 30.47 9.63 -3.36
C ALA A 91 29.38 10.43 -4.05
N ARG A 92 28.56 11.20 -3.29
CA ARG A 92 27.42 11.98 -3.81
C ARG A 92 27.87 13.00 -4.86
N ASP A 93 27.16 13.05 -5.97
CA ASP A 93 27.38 13.99 -7.06
C ASP A 93 26.03 14.37 -7.69
N THR A 94 25.33 15.28 -7.02
CA THR A 94 23.99 15.73 -7.45
C THR A 94 24.05 16.62 -8.70
N ILE A 95 25.16 17.36 -8.88
CA ILE A 95 25.30 18.31 -10.00
C ILE A 95 25.37 17.55 -11.34
N ASN A 96 26.01 16.39 -11.36
CA ASN A 96 26.19 15.58 -12.57
C ASN A 96 25.22 14.38 -12.63
N ASP A 97 24.17 14.35 -11.81
CA ASP A 97 23.15 13.30 -11.86
C ASP A 97 22.18 13.58 -13.03
N PRO A 98 22.18 12.75 -14.09
CA PRO A 98 21.31 12.95 -15.25
C PRO A 98 19.82 12.78 -14.92
N GLY A 99 19.46 12.29 -13.72
CA GLY A 99 18.10 12.09 -13.27
C GLY A 99 17.50 13.30 -12.54
N THR A 100 18.29 14.33 -12.21
CA THR A 100 17.83 15.45 -11.39
C THR A 100 16.69 16.24 -12.02
N ASP A 101 16.70 16.41 -13.34
CA ASP A 101 15.68 17.19 -14.10
C ASP A 101 14.55 16.32 -14.69
N LEU A 102 14.59 15.01 -14.46
CA LEU A 102 13.55 14.10 -14.95
C LEU A 102 12.38 14.07 -13.97
N SER A 103 11.21 14.54 -14.42
CA SER A 103 9.95 14.46 -13.66
C SER A 103 8.85 13.81 -14.50
N HIS A 104 7.96 13.07 -13.85
CA HIS A 104 6.77 12.51 -14.49
C HIS A 104 5.52 13.26 -14.03
N PRO A 105 4.56 13.63 -14.92
CA PRO A 105 3.36 14.39 -14.54
C PRO A 105 2.55 13.77 -13.39
N GLN A 106 2.53 12.44 -13.28
CA GLN A 106 1.86 11.72 -12.19
C GLN A 106 2.53 11.88 -10.82
N GLU A 107 3.76 12.38 -10.75
CA GLU A 107 4.46 12.62 -9.49
C GLU A 107 4.03 13.93 -8.81
N ALA A 108 3.47 14.88 -9.58
CA ALA A 108 3.17 16.22 -9.12
C ALA A 108 1.89 16.32 -8.27
N ILE A 109 0.95 15.37 -8.38
CA ILE A 109 -0.37 15.46 -7.76
C ILE A 109 -0.63 14.23 -6.89
N ARG A 110 -1.19 14.47 -5.71
CA ARG A 110 -1.76 13.44 -4.81
C ARG A 110 -3.17 13.88 -4.45
N GLU A 111 -4.16 13.07 -4.79
CA GLU A 111 -5.56 13.42 -4.59
C GLU A 111 -6.04 13.14 -3.16
N ASN A 112 -5.41 12.15 -2.50
CA ASN A 112 -5.77 11.72 -1.16
C ASN A 112 -4.59 11.10 -0.41
N ILE A 113 -4.81 10.84 0.89
CA ILE A 113 -3.77 10.28 1.79
C ILE A 113 -3.37 8.86 1.39
N GLU A 114 -4.31 8.03 0.92
CA GLU A 114 -3.99 6.66 0.50
C GLU A 114 -2.98 6.66 -0.66
N GLN A 115 -3.19 7.50 -1.67
CA GLN A 115 -2.25 7.67 -2.79
C GLN A 115 -0.89 8.22 -2.32
N LEU A 116 -0.89 9.15 -1.34
CA LEU A 116 0.36 9.67 -0.78
C LEU A 116 1.15 8.58 -0.07
N LEU A 117 0.50 7.79 0.79
CA LEU A 117 1.12 6.70 1.52
C LEU A 117 1.64 5.61 0.56
N GLN A 118 0.79 5.18 -0.38
CA GLN A 118 1.13 4.14 -1.35
C GLN A 118 2.33 4.54 -2.22
N ALA A 119 2.36 5.78 -2.72
CA ALA A 119 3.47 6.28 -3.52
C ALA A 119 4.80 6.31 -2.74
N ASN A 120 4.77 6.72 -1.45
CA ASN A 120 5.98 6.74 -0.63
C ASN A 120 6.43 5.33 -0.23
N LEU A 121 5.50 4.43 0.10
CA LEU A 121 5.83 3.02 0.39
C LEU A 121 6.41 2.31 -0.84
N CYS A 122 5.87 2.55 -2.04
CA CYS A 122 6.42 2.04 -3.29
C CYS A 122 7.86 2.53 -3.51
N ARG A 123 8.12 3.84 -3.38
CA ARG A 123 9.49 4.41 -3.47
C ARG A 123 10.45 3.78 -2.47
N VAL A 124 9.99 3.53 -1.24
CA VAL A 124 10.80 2.85 -0.21
C VAL A 124 11.13 1.42 -0.64
N GLN A 125 10.14 0.66 -1.13
CA GLN A 125 10.31 -0.73 -1.57
C GLN A 125 11.29 -0.82 -2.76
N GLU A 126 11.16 0.07 -3.74
CA GLU A 126 12.05 0.17 -4.89
C GLU A 126 13.49 0.51 -4.48
N ALA A 127 13.66 1.52 -3.62
CA ALA A 127 14.97 1.90 -3.10
C ALA A 127 15.62 0.76 -2.31
N LEU A 128 14.86 0.08 -1.45
CA LEU A 128 15.32 -1.09 -0.70
C LEU A 128 15.69 -2.26 -1.60
N ARG A 129 15.00 -2.45 -2.74
CA ARG A 129 15.37 -3.47 -3.72
C ARG A 129 16.70 -3.15 -4.39
N VAL A 130 16.94 -1.89 -4.76
CA VAL A 130 18.22 -1.43 -5.29
C VAL A 130 19.33 -1.64 -4.26
N LEU A 131 19.10 -1.26 -3.00
CA LEU A 131 20.05 -1.45 -1.89
C LEU A 131 20.33 -2.94 -1.62
N GLU A 132 19.34 -3.82 -1.72
CA GLU A 132 19.51 -5.27 -1.59
C GLU A 132 20.44 -5.81 -2.68
N GLU A 133 20.28 -5.39 -3.95
CA GLU A 133 21.07 -5.94 -5.06
C GLU A 133 22.48 -5.33 -5.12
N TYR A 134 22.60 -4.01 -5.08
CA TYR A 134 23.92 -3.34 -5.15
C TYR A 134 24.69 -3.48 -3.84
N GLY A 135 24.02 -3.59 -2.70
CA GLY A 135 24.63 -3.86 -1.41
C GLY A 135 25.45 -5.14 -1.39
N LYS A 136 25.02 -6.19 -2.09
CA LYS A 136 25.78 -7.45 -2.23
C LYS A 136 27.17 -7.27 -2.86
N LEU A 137 27.35 -6.21 -3.67
CA LEU A 137 28.64 -5.88 -4.30
C LEU A 137 29.52 -5.03 -3.39
N TYR A 138 28.94 -4.37 -2.38
CA TYR A 138 29.62 -3.49 -1.44
C TYR A 138 29.98 -4.22 -0.14
N ASP A 139 28.99 -4.84 0.49
CA ASP A 139 29.09 -5.66 1.71
C ASP A 139 28.02 -6.76 1.68
N PRO A 140 28.39 -8.06 1.81
CA PRO A 140 27.42 -9.16 1.80
C PRO A 140 26.34 -9.05 2.87
N ASN A 141 26.63 -8.46 4.03
CA ASN A 141 25.67 -8.28 5.11
C ASN A 141 24.63 -7.20 4.78
N MET A 142 25.05 -6.17 4.02
CA MET A 142 24.19 -5.09 3.58
C MET A 142 23.01 -5.60 2.74
N GLY A 143 23.24 -6.46 1.76
CA GLY A 143 22.18 -7.05 0.95
C GLY A 143 21.15 -7.82 1.77
N ASN A 144 21.58 -8.58 2.77
CA ASN A 144 20.68 -9.33 3.67
C ASN A 144 19.88 -8.41 4.59
N ALA A 145 20.49 -7.33 5.11
CA ALA A 145 19.82 -6.35 5.95
C ALA A 145 18.69 -5.65 5.17
N PHE A 146 18.96 -5.17 3.96
CA PHE A 146 17.93 -4.50 3.16
C PHE A 146 16.82 -5.42 2.66
N LYS A 147 17.12 -6.69 2.39
CA LYS A 147 16.08 -7.69 2.17
C LYS A 147 15.12 -7.78 3.36
N LYS A 148 15.65 -7.85 4.59
CA LYS A 148 14.84 -7.94 5.82
C LYS A 148 13.97 -6.69 5.99
N ILE A 149 14.56 -5.48 5.85
CA ILE A 149 13.83 -4.21 5.98
C ILE A 149 12.72 -4.14 4.92
N ARG A 150 12.97 -4.56 3.68
CA ARG A 150 11.97 -4.57 2.61
C ARG A 150 10.74 -5.42 2.95
N TYR A 151 10.93 -6.59 3.57
CA TYR A 151 9.80 -7.40 4.06
C TYR A 151 9.07 -6.74 5.24
N GLN A 152 9.77 -6.03 6.12
CA GLN A 152 9.15 -5.24 7.18
C GLN A 152 8.28 -4.11 6.61
N VAL A 153 8.70 -3.46 5.51
CA VAL A 153 7.90 -2.45 4.82
C VAL A 153 6.64 -3.04 4.21
N TYR A 154 6.65 -4.26 3.65
CA TYR A 154 5.44 -4.92 3.18
C TYR A 154 4.43 -5.20 4.30
N ILE A 155 4.92 -5.60 5.48
CA ILE A 155 4.07 -5.80 6.67
C ILE A 155 3.49 -4.46 7.13
N LEU A 156 4.33 -3.42 7.23
CA LEU A 156 3.89 -2.06 7.59
C LEU A 156 2.83 -1.53 6.64
N GLU A 157 3.01 -1.69 5.33
CA GLU A 157 2.03 -1.28 4.31
C GLU A 157 0.67 -1.93 4.55
N SER A 158 0.67 -3.25 4.77
CA SER A 158 -0.56 -4.00 5.05
C SER A 158 -1.26 -3.50 6.30
N GLU A 159 -0.53 -3.31 7.40
CA GLU A 159 -1.08 -2.81 8.67
C GLU A 159 -1.60 -1.38 8.55
N LEU A 160 -0.91 -0.54 7.78
CA LEU A 160 -1.22 0.88 7.62
C LEU A 160 -2.50 1.08 6.80
N LEU A 161 -2.63 0.38 5.69
CA LEU A 161 -3.82 0.43 4.84
C LEU A 161 -5.05 -0.13 5.56
N GLN A 162 -4.88 -1.20 6.33
CA GLN A 162 -5.95 -1.74 7.17
C GLN A 162 -6.36 -0.74 8.27
N SER A 163 -5.39 -0.18 9.00
CA SER A 163 -5.65 0.82 10.05
C SER A 163 -6.34 2.07 9.50
N TYR A 164 -5.96 2.54 8.33
CA TYR A 164 -6.55 3.70 7.69
C TYR A 164 -8.02 3.47 7.33
N ARG A 165 -8.35 2.35 6.65
CA ARG A 165 -9.72 1.98 6.31
C ARG A 165 -10.58 1.74 7.55
N TYR A 166 -10.01 1.06 8.54
CA TYR A 166 -10.72 0.79 9.79
C TYR A 166 -11.03 2.06 10.58
N LYS A 167 -10.10 3.02 10.65
CA LYS A 167 -10.34 4.32 11.27
C LYS A 167 -11.46 5.11 10.57
N LYS A 168 -11.49 5.10 9.24
CA LYS A 168 -12.60 5.67 8.47
C LYS A 168 -13.93 4.99 8.76
N LEU A 169 -13.94 3.67 8.84
CA LEU A 169 -15.14 2.88 9.15
C LEU A 169 -15.69 3.23 10.55
N ILE A 170 -14.84 3.32 11.57
CA ILE A 170 -15.24 3.70 12.93
C ILE A 170 -15.83 5.11 12.97
N ASN A 171 -15.25 6.04 12.22
CA ASN A 171 -15.68 7.43 12.20
C ASN A 171 -16.90 7.68 11.30
N ALA A 172 -17.33 6.69 10.51
CA ALA A 172 -18.51 6.81 9.67
C ALA A 172 -19.80 6.77 10.50
N SER A 173 -20.46 7.91 10.66
CA SER A 173 -21.75 8.01 11.37
C SER A 173 -22.95 7.68 10.50
N LEU A 174 -22.81 7.76 9.18
CA LEU A 174 -23.86 7.51 8.19
C LEU A 174 -23.36 6.55 7.10
N TYR A 175 -24.18 5.58 6.76
CA TYR A 175 -23.90 4.55 5.76
C TYR A 175 -24.98 4.53 4.68
N LEU A 176 -24.65 5.02 3.48
CA LEU A 176 -25.57 5.01 2.35
C LEU A 176 -25.55 3.64 1.66
N VAL A 177 -26.67 2.94 1.69
CA VAL A 177 -26.90 1.75 0.86
C VAL A 177 -27.72 2.15 -0.36
N THR A 178 -27.14 2.00 -1.56
CA THR A 178 -27.79 2.44 -2.81
C THR A 178 -29.00 1.60 -3.15
N SER A 179 -29.99 2.24 -3.75
CA SER A 179 -31.15 1.62 -4.39
C SER A 179 -31.16 1.90 -5.89
N SER A 180 -32.06 1.23 -6.63
CA SER A 180 -32.23 1.47 -8.06
C SER A 180 -32.85 2.84 -8.32
N THR A 181 -32.03 3.80 -8.78
CA THR A 181 -32.46 5.13 -9.20
C THR A 181 -31.94 5.46 -10.59
N LYS A 182 -32.67 6.33 -11.35
CA LYS A 182 -32.24 6.74 -12.71
C LYS A 182 -30.92 7.52 -12.71
N ASN A 183 -30.60 8.22 -11.62
CA ASN A 183 -29.43 9.11 -11.53
C ASN A 183 -28.51 8.73 -10.38
N LEU A 184 -28.21 7.42 -10.23
CA LEU A 184 -27.45 6.89 -9.11
C LEU A 184 -26.13 7.62 -8.85
N LEU A 185 -25.30 7.80 -9.88
CA LEU A 185 -24.01 8.50 -9.75
C LEU A 185 -24.18 9.92 -9.21
N LYS A 186 -25.11 10.70 -9.76
CA LYS A 186 -25.37 12.07 -9.28
C LYS A 186 -25.88 12.10 -7.84
N THR A 187 -26.72 11.15 -7.47
CA THR A 187 -27.23 11.02 -6.09
C THR A 187 -26.10 10.73 -5.10
N VAL A 188 -25.22 9.77 -5.44
CA VAL A 188 -24.08 9.43 -4.62
C VAL A 188 -23.09 10.60 -4.55
N GLU A 189 -22.80 11.27 -5.67
CA GLU A 189 -21.92 12.44 -5.68
C GLU A 189 -22.45 13.56 -4.78
N SER A 190 -23.74 13.88 -4.84
CA SER A 190 -24.34 14.87 -3.94
C SER A 190 -24.24 14.49 -2.47
N ALA A 191 -24.37 13.21 -2.12
CA ALA A 191 -24.21 12.73 -0.77
C ALA A 191 -22.74 12.85 -0.29
N LEU A 192 -21.78 12.53 -1.16
CA LEU A 192 -20.34 12.67 -0.90
C LEU A 192 -19.93 14.15 -0.72
N GLN A 193 -20.48 15.06 -1.54
CA GLN A 193 -20.31 16.50 -1.38
C GLN A 193 -20.86 17.01 -0.05
N GLY A 194 -21.93 16.37 0.47
CA GLY A 194 -22.50 16.62 1.78
C GLY A 194 -21.70 16.03 2.97
N GLY A 195 -20.54 15.42 2.71
CA GLY A 195 -19.66 14.85 3.75
C GLY A 195 -19.92 13.38 4.08
N LEU A 196 -20.65 12.64 3.24
CA LEU A 196 -20.81 11.19 3.40
C LEU A 196 -19.45 10.49 3.18
N THR A 197 -19.11 9.55 4.05
CA THR A 197 -17.82 8.84 4.03
C THR A 197 -17.91 7.34 3.81
N LEU A 198 -19.12 6.77 3.70
CA LEU A 198 -19.32 5.33 3.55
C LEU A 198 -20.52 5.02 2.63
N VAL A 199 -20.24 4.36 1.52
CA VAL A 199 -21.24 4.01 0.48
C VAL A 199 -21.22 2.52 0.21
N GLN A 200 -22.39 1.88 0.13
CA GLN A 200 -22.57 0.51 -0.34
C GLN A 200 -23.34 0.50 -1.66
N TYR A 201 -22.73 -0.07 -2.69
CA TYR A 201 -23.44 -0.36 -3.94
C TYR A 201 -24.19 -1.68 -3.84
N ARG A 202 -25.52 -1.58 -3.90
CA ARG A 202 -26.42 -2.73 -3.86
C ARG A 202 -27.36 -2.73 -5.06
N LYS A 203 -27.17 -3.69 -5.97
CA LYS A 203 -28.02 -3.93 -7.15
C LYS A 203 -28.13 -5.43 -7.39
N LYS A 204 -29.32 -6.02 -7.20
CA LYS A 204 -29.52 -7.46 -7.31
C LYS A 204 -29.92 -7.87 -8.73
N ASP A 205 -30.89 -7.18 -9.31
CA ASP A 205 -31.53 -7.59 -10.55
C ASP A 205 -30.94 -6.83 -11.75
N VAL A 206 -29.70 -7.20 -12.11
CA VAL A 206 -28.98 -6.61 -13.27
C VAL A 206 -27.88 -7.57 -13.70
N ASP A 207 -27.56 -7.58 -14.99
CA ASP A 207 -26.46 -8.35 -15.55
C ASP A 207 -25.10 -7.95 -14.93
N ASP A 208 -24.21 -8.91 -14.76
CA ASP A 208 -22.93 -8.73 -14.10
C ASP A 208 -22.05 -7.68 -14.80
N ILE A 209 -22.12 -7.57 -16.13
CA ILE A 209 -21.40 -6.55 -16.91
C ILE A 209 -21.86 -5.15 -16.51
N ILE A 210 -23.17 -4.91 -16.46
CA ILE A 210 -23.74 -3.61 -16.08
C ILE A 210 -23.44 -3.30 -14.61
N ARG A 211 -23.48 -4.34 -13.74
CA ARG A 211 -23.13 -4.22 -12.32
C ARG A 211 -21.67 -3.81 -12.14
N LEU A 212 -20.76 -4.43 -12.89
CA LEU A 212 -19.33 -4.15 -12.87
C LEU A 212 -19.03 -2.72 -13.33
N GLU A 213 -19.58 -2.30 -14.47
CA GLU A 213 -19.38 -0.93 -14.99
C GLU A 213 -19.86 0.13 -14.01
N MET A 214 -21.02 -0.07 -13.36
CA MET A 214 -21.53 0.87 -12.37
C MET A 214 -20.70 0.85 -11.09
N ALA A 215 -20.26 -0.33 -10.63
CA ALA A 215 -19.41 -0.46 -9.47
C ALA A 215 -18.07 0.24 -9.68
N GLN A 216 -17.48 0.13 -10.88
CA GLN A 216 -16.25 0.83 -11.25
C GLN A 216 -16.40 2.36 -11.13
N LYS A 217 -17.45 2.92 -11.75
CA LYS A 217 -17.72 4.37 -11.69
C LYS A 217 -17.97 4.87 -10.26
N LEU A 218 -18.67 4.06 -9.44
CA LEU A 218 -18.93 4.41 -8.04
C LEU A 218 -17.66 4.29 -7.18
N SER A 219 -16.81 3.31 -7.44
CA SER A 219 -15.51 3.16 -6.76
C SER A 219 -14.63 4.39 -7.01
N GLU A 220 -14.45 4.78 -8.26
CA GLU A 220 -13.68 5.97 -8.64
C GLU A 220 -14.25 7.25 -8.00
N LEU A 221 -15.57 7.38 -8.02
CA LEU A 221 -16.25 8.53 -7.42
C LEU A 221 -16.05 8.59 -5.89
N CYS A 222 -16.24 7.47 -5.18
CA CYS A 222 -16.05 7.42 -3.74
C CYS A 222 -14.59 7.72 -3.36
N HIS A 223 -13.62 7.14 -4.08
CA HIS A 223 -12.19 7.38 -3.83
C HIS A 223 -11.79 8.83 -4.10
N LYS A 224 -12.37 9.49 -5.11
CA LYS A 224 -12.17 10.93 -5.37
C LYS A 224 -12.57 11.80 -4.17
N TYR A 225 -13.61 11.42 -3.43
CA TYR A 225 -14.08 12.11 -2.24
C TYR A 225 -13.52 11.52 -0.93
N ASP A 226 -12.53 10.66 -1.02
CA ASP A 226 -11.90 9.97 0.12
C ASP A 226 -12.91 9.18 0.99
N ALA A 227 -13.98 8.65 0.38
CA ALA A 227 -15.01 7.85 1.02
C ALA A 227 -14.78 6.35 0.81
N LEU A 228 -15.18 5.53 1.79
CA LEU A 228 -15.17 4.07 1.68
C LEU A 228 -16.25 3.58 0.73
N PHE A 229 -15.88 2.68 -0.18
CA PHE A 229 -16.78 2.04 -1.12
C PHE A 229 -16.89 0.53 -0.85
N ILE A 230 -18.11 0.07 -0.59
CA ILE A 230 -18.45 -1.33 -0.27
C ILE A 230 -19.33 -1.91 -1.37
N VAL A 231 -19.03 -3.11 -1.83
CA VAL A 231 -19.90 -3.86 -2.76
C VAL A 231 -20.75 -4.85 -1.99
N ASN A 232 -22.04 -4.95 -2.35
CA ASN A 232 -22.95 -5.89 -1.70
C ASN A 232 -22.83 -7.30 -2.32
N ASP A 233 -22.71 -8.34 -1.50
CA ASP A 233 -22.73 -9.79 -1.80
C ASP A 233 -21.56 -10.31 -2.69
N ARG A 234 -20.99 -9.51 -3.58
CA ARG A 234 -20.07 -9.91 -4.67
C ARG A 234 -18.60 -9.54 -4.35
N ALA A 235 -17.89 -10.44 -3.68
CA ALA A 235 -16.47 -10.26 -3.36
C ALA A 235 -15.57 -10.20 -4.60
N ASP A 236 -15.93 -10.91 -5.67
CA ASP A 236 -15.25 -10.89 -6.96
C ASP A 236 -15.32 -9.50 -7.63
N ILE A 237 -16.49 -8.88 -7.66
CA ILE A 237 -16.68 -7.51 -8.16
C ILE A 237 -15.94 -6.51 -7.26
N ALA A 238 -16.03 -6.69 -5.93
CA ALA A 238 -15.30 -5.82 -5.00
C ALA A 238 -13.79 -5.84 -5.24
N LEU A 239 -13.22 -7.01 -5.56
CA LEU A 239 -11.82 -7.15 -5.92
C LEU A 239 -11.51 -6.42 -7.23
N GLU A 240 -12.27 -6.68 -8.27
CA GLU A 240 -12.04 -6.15 -9.63
C GLU A 240 -12.07 -4.62 -9.67
N VAL A 241 -13.04 -3.98 -8.99
CA VAL A 241 -13.18 -2.52 -8.96
C VAL A 241 -12.36 -1.86 -7.86
N ASN A 242 -11.46 -2.60 -7.22
CA ASN A 242 -10.67 -2.14 -6.07
C ASN A 242 -11.52 -1.48 -4.95
N ALA A 243 -12.73 -1.99 -4.70
CA ALA A 243 -13.56 -1.51 -3.59
C ALA A 243 -12.83 -1.65 -2.23
N ASP A 244 -13.22 -0.85 -1.24
CA ASP A 244 -12.66 -0.95 0.11
C ASP A 244 -13.12 -2.19 0.86
N GLY A 245 -14.22 -2.80 0.40
CA GLY A 245 -14.70 -4.05 1.00
C GLY A 245 -15.96 -4.61 0.39
N VAL A 246 -16.51 -5.63 1.07
CA VAL A 246 -17.77 -6.31 0.71
C VAL A 246 -18.68 -6.38 1.93
N HIS A 247 -19.99 -6.29 1.71
CA HIS A 247 -21.01 -6.57 2.71
C HIS A 247 -21.76 -7.84 2.36
N LEU A 248 -21.82 -8.80 3.28
CA LEU A 248 -22.39 -10.14 3.08
C LEU A 248 -23.63 -10.35 3.93
N GLY A 249 -24.64 -10.94 3.35
CA GLY A 249 -25.82 -11.47 4.07
C GLY A 249 -25.54 -12.87 4.64
N GLN A 250 -26.49 -13.43 5.40
CA GLN A 250 -26.33 -14.73 6.08
C GLN A 250 -26.23 -15.93 5.13
N GLN A 251 -26.76 -15.80 3.89
CA GLN A 251 -26.76 -16.86 2.88
C GLN A 251 -25.64 -16.70 1.83
N ASP A 252 -24.85 -15.63 1.93
CA ASP A 252 -23.74 -15.39 1.02
C ASP A 252 -22.53 -16.21 1.42
N ILE A 253 -21.44 -16.05 0.69
CA ILE A 253 -20.18 -16.76 0.96
C ILE A 253 -19.70 -16.54 2.40
N PRO A 254 -19.00 -17.52 3.00
CA PRO A 254 -18.38 -17.34 4.32
C PRO A 254 -17.38 -16.19 4.35
N ILE A 255 -17.27 -15.49 5.48
CA ILE A 255 -16.27 -14.42 5.70
C ILE A 255 -14.86 -14.90 5.40
N SER A 256 -14.52 -16.13 5.78
CA SER A 256 -13.21 -16.73 5.52
C SER A 256 -12.88 -16.86 4.02
N LEU A 257 -13.91 -17.13 3.19
CA LEU A 257 -13.72 -17.18 1.74
C LEU A 257 -13.59 -15.77 1.15
N ALA A 258 -14.44 -14.82 1.57
CA ALA A 258 -14.34 -13.43 1.16
C ALA A 258 -12.96 -12.84 1.54
N ARG A 259 -12.44 -13.16 2.73
CA ARG A 259 -11.11 -12.75 3.19
C ARG A 259 -9.99 -13.32 2.32
N ARG A 260 -10.10 -14.56 1.83
CA ARG A 260 -9.13 -15.14 0.90
C ARG A 260 -9.16 -14.48 -0.47
N ILE A 261 -10.33 -14.08 -0.94
CA ILE A 261 -10.49 -13.38 -2.23
C ILE A 261 -9.94 -11.95 -2.14
N LEU A 262 -10.33 -11.20 -1.11
CA LEU A 262 -10.04 -9.77 -0.99
C LEU A 262 -8.71 -9.46 -0.29
N GLY A 263 -8.11 -10.43 0.39
CA GLY A 263 -6.91 -10.22 1.20
C GLY A 263 -7.21 -9.64 2.60
N PRO A 264 -6.16 -9.44 3.42
CA PRO A 264 -6.31 -9.05 4.82
C PRO A 264 -6.79 -7.61 5.03
N ASN A 265 -6.56 -6.73 4.06
CA ASN A 265 -6.68 -5.27 4.22
C ASN A 265 -8.05 -4.71 3.81
N LYS A 266 -8.94 -5.49 3.19
CA LYS A 266 -10.26 -5.06 2.77
C LYS A 266 -11.29 -5.29 3.87
N ILE A 267 -12.29 -4.43 3.94
CA ILE A 267 -13.36 -4.47 4.94
C ILE A 267 -14.38 -5.56 4.59
N ILE A 268 -14.78 -6.38 5.53
CA ILE A 268 -15.85 -7.35 5.37
C ILE A 268 -16.95 -7.09 6.41
N GLY A 269 -18.12 -6.68 5.93
CA GLY A 269 -19.31 -6.51 6.75
C GLY A 269 -20.23 -7.72 6.71
N ARG A 270 -21.02 -7.93 7.77
CA ARG A 270 -22.01 -9.01 7.87
C ARG A 270 -23.35 -8.48 8.35
N SER A 271 -24.45 -8.80 7.64
CA SER A 271 -25.80 -8.54 8.12
C SER A 271 -26.13 -9.43 9.32
N THR A 272 -26.75 -8.89 10.36
CA THR A 272 -27.20 -9.64 11.55
C THR A 272 -28.60 -9.19 11.97
N THR A 273 -29.41 -10.13 12.46
CA THR A 273 -30.82 -9.90 12.87
C THR A 273 -31.07 -10.25 14.34
N ASN A 274 -30.08 -10.89 15.00
CA ASN A 274 -30.18 -11.36 16.38
C ASN A 274 -28.83 -11.53 17.04
N PRO A 275 -28.74 -11.70 18.38
CA PRO A 275 -27.49 -11.86 19.11
C PRO A 275 -26.62 -13.03 18.66
N GLN A 276 -27.24 -14.15 18.24
CA GLN A 276 -26.51 -15.35 17.79
C GLN A 276 -25.77 -15.08 16.48
N GLU A 277 -26.44 -14.43 15.52
CA GLU A 277 -25.80 -14.02 14.26
C GLU A 277 -24.69 -12.99 14.49
N MET A 278 -24.85 -12.07 15.46
CA MET A 278 -23.82 -11.11 15.85
C MET A 278 -22.59 -11.84 16.42
N ALA A 279 -22.80 -12.75 17.39
CA ALA A 279 -21.71 -13.52 17.99
C ALA A 279 -20.95 -14.34 16.93
N LYS A 280 -21.67 -14.95 15.99
CA LYS A 280 -21.09 -15.69 14.86
C LYS A 280 -20.25 -14.76 13.95
N ALA A 281 -20.77 -13.59 13.56
CA ALA A 281 -20.06 -12.64 12.72
C ALA A 281 -18.75 -12.16 13.37
N ILE A 282 -18.75 -11.90 14.68
CA ILE A 282 -17.58 -11.52 15.47
C ILE A 282 -16.56 -12.66 15.49
N ALA A 283 -16.99 -13.89 15.78
CA ALA A 283 -16.13 -15.07 15.81
C ALA A 283 -15.47 -15.36 14.43
N GLU A 284 -16.22 -15.09 13.33
CA GLU A 284 -15.72 -15.21 11.96
C GLU A 284 -14.86 -14.01 11.51
N LYS A 285 -14.61 -13.04 12.40
CA LYS A 285 -13.78 -11.83 12.15
C LYS A 285 -14.38 -10.90 11.08
N ALA A 286 -15.67 -10.60 11.19
CA ALA A 286 -16.26 -9.46 10.47
C ALA A 286 -15.64 -8.15 10.98
N ASP A 287 -15.40 -7.19 10.08
CA ASP A 287 -14.87 -5.87 10.45
C ASP A 287 -15.98 -4.93 10.95
N TYR A 288 -17.23 -5.16 10.53
CA TYR A 288 -18.42 -4.48 11.04
C TYR A 288 -19.68 -5.33 10.82
N ILE A 289 -20.76 -4.97 11.47
CA ILE A 289 -22.07 -5.62 11.30
C ILE A 289 -23.16 -4.64 10.89
N GLY A 290 -24.08 -5.11 10.04
CA GLY A 290 -25.36 -4.47 9.79
C GLY A 290 -26.41 -5.03 10.74
N VAL A 291 -27.07 -4.17 11.52
CA VAL A 291 -28.05 -4.51 12.56
C VAL A 291 -29.44 -4.21 12.03
N GLY A 292 -30.22 -5.23 11.73
CA GLY A 292 -31.59 -5.03 11.19
C GLY A 292 -32.11 -6.18 10.35
N PRO A 293 -33.33 -6.01 9.78
CA PRO A 293 -34.05 -4.73 9.62
C PRO A 293 -34.67 -4.24 10.94
N VAL A 294 -34.50 -2.94 11.23
CA VAL A 294 -35.07 -2.34 12.46
C VAL A 294 -36.60 -2.36 12.39
N TYR A 295 -37.14 -1.92 11.25
CA TYR A 295 -38.55 -1.97 10.93
C TYR A 295 -38.78 -2.77 9.65
N ALA A 296 -40.02 -3.19 9.43
CA ALA A 296 -40.42 -3.86 8.19
C ALA A 296 -40.07 -3.00 6.97
N THR A 297 -39.46 -3.63 5.96
CA THR A 297 -39.00 -2.92 4.77
C THR A 297 -39.32 -3.69 3.50
N PRO A 298 -39.79 -3.04 2.42
CA PRO A 298 -40.06 -3.70 1.15
C PRO A 298 -38.80 -4.27 0.49
N THR A 299 -37.61 -3.83 0.90
CA THR A 299 -36.34 -4.32 0.38
C THR A 299 -36.02 -5.77 0.79
N LYS A 300 -36.58 -6.25 1.91
CA LYS A 300 -36.47 -7.62 2.42
C LYS A 300 -37.82 -8.04 3.02
N PRO A 301 -38.86 -8.26 2.19
CA PRO A 301 -40.23 -8.51 2.66
C PRO A 301 -40.36 -9.80 3.50
N ASP A 302 -39.48 -10.79 3.23
CA ASP A 302 -39.49 -12.09 3.90
C ASP A 302 -38.78 -12.10 5.27
N LYS A 303 -38.17 -10.97 5.69
CA LYS A 303 -37.49 -10.88 6.97
C LYS A 303 -38.32 -10.14 7.99
N GLN A 304 -38.58 -10.80 9.11
CA GLN A 304 -39.20 -10.18 10.28
C GLN A 304 -38.29 -9.05 10.80
N ALA A 305 -38.87 -7.94 11.25
CA ALA A 305 -38.14 -6.85 11.87
C ALA A 305 -37.43 -7.34 13.14
N ALA A 306 -36.15 -7.05 13.24
CA ALA A 306 -35.34 -7.34 14.43
C ALA A 306 -35.71 -6.41 15.61
N GLY A 307 -36.24 -5.25 15.31
CA GLY A 307 -36.72 -4.28 16.29
C GLY A 307 -35.63 -3.48 16.99
N LEU A 308 -36.07 -2.51 17.79
CA LEU A 308 -35.17 -1.64 18.55
C LEU A 308 -34.44 -2.38 19.69
N ASP A 309 -35.00 -3.49 20.18
CA ASP A 309 -34.37 -4.27 21.27
C ASP A 309 -33.07 -4.91 20.80
N TYR A 310 -33.02 -5.38 19.55
CA TYR A 310 -31.79 -5.86 18.98
C TYR A 310 -30.77 -4.74 18.72
N VAL A 311 -31.23 -3.55 18.32
CA VAL A 311 -30.36 -2.38 18.20
C VAL A 311 -29.74 -2.01 19.54
N LYS A 312 -30.51 -1.97 20.64
CA LYS A 312 -30.03 -1.74 22.00
C LYS A 312 -29.01 -2.81 22.43
N TYR A 313 -29.31 -4.08 22.13
CA TYR A 313 -28.40 -5.18 22.42
C TYR A 313 -27.07 -5.01 21.69
N ALA A 314 -27.09 -4.71 20.38
CA ALA A 314 -25.88 -4.48 19.60
C ALA A 314 -25.06 -3.29 20.12
N ALA A 315 -25.73 -2.19 20.51
CA ALA A 315 -25.07 -1.02 21.09
C ALA A 315 -24.32 -1.32 22.40
N GLN A 316 -24.84 -2.26 23.20
CA GLN A 316 -24.24 -2.63 24.49
C GLN A 316 -23.15 -3.72 24.37
N HIS A 317 -23.21 -4.60 23.38
CA HIS A 317 -22.44 -5.82 23.33
C HIS A 317 -21.53 -5.97 22.09
N SER A 318 -21.66 -5.10 21.07
CA SER A 318 -20.79 -5.22 19.90
C SER A 318 -19.42 -4.62 20.16
N PRO A 319 -18.33 -5.39 20.07
CA PRO A 319 -16.96 -4.88 20.15
C PRO A 319 -16.45 -4.29 18.84
N ILE A 320 -17.24 -4.40 17.75
CA ILE A 320 -16.91 -3.90 16.42
C ILE A 320 -17.94 -2.88 15.94
N PRO A 321 -17.61 -2.01 14.97
CA PRO A 321 -18.54 -1.05 14.40
C PRO A 321 -19.83 -1.71 13.93
N TRP A 322 -20.96 -1.00 14.10
CA TRP A 322 -22.25 -1.49 13.65
C TRP A 322 -23.12 -0.35 13.09
N PHE A 323 -23.97 -0.70 12.15
CA PHE A 323 -24.90 0.25 11.51
C PHE A 323 -26.32 -0.32 11.55
N ALA A 324 -27.24 0.44 12.15
CA ALA A 324 -28.65 0.11 12.09
C ALA A 324 -29.20 0.34 10.68
N ILE A 325 -30.06 -0.57 10.20
CA ILE A 325 -30.58 -0.52 8.83
C ILE A 325 -31.97 -1.17 8.74
N GLY A 326 -32.75 -0.69 7.79
CA GLY A 326 -34.06 -1.29 7.40
C GLY A 326 -35.24 -0.57 8.00
N GLY A 327 -35.94 0.22 7.17
CA GLY A 327 -37.13 0.97 7.52
C GLY A 327 -36.94 2.22 8.37
N ILE A 328 -35.69 2.69 8.42
CA ILE A 328 -35.28 3.94 9.10
C ILE A 328 -35.00 5.03 8.08
#